data_ada6c3d247a22bdc5461fba87a6483ba
#
_entry.id   ada6c3d247a22bdc5461fba87a6483ba
#
_cell.length_a   1.000
_cell.length_b   1.000
_cell.length_c   1.000
_cell.angle_alpha   90.00
_cell.angle_beta   90.00
_cell.angle_gamma   90.00
#
_symmetry.space_group_name_H-M   'P 1'
#
loop_
_entity.id
_entity.type
_entity.pdbx_description
1 polymer ?
#
loop_
_entity_poly.entity_id
_entity_poly.type
_entity_poly.pdbx_seq_one_letter_code
_entity_poly.pdbx_strand_id
1 'polypeptide(L)'
;MSRLPALRRAAVREWGPLVAAVRRGLAGRGVRALALTACAVALTATVQLTQNQAWGYRPVQNLGAVRAEDPLWLALLRTPLSLFVPALDLPVWGALAQILLVFGLAELCLGRWRTLAVAYLATLAGTLYARIGIALGPEVLLGLPASDAQVVDTGPSAAVVGLAVYVCHQRRARFTGALVVLAMVVEVLVKDNLAGREHLAAVAAVLVVCRVREWCGRGRVQDLGAGGDGTRSGAPPMRSWNFRRGPAQRTSWW
;
A
#
# COMPACT_ATOMS: atom_id res chain seq x y z
N MET A 1 -6.45 -31.97 26.04
CA MET A 1 -5.16 -31.99 25.28
C MET A 1 -5.27 -31.77 23.77
N SER A 2 -6.19 -30.95 23.21
CA SER A 2 -6.33 -30.85 21.73
C SER A 2 -6.36 -29.44 21.11
N ARG A 3 -5.97 -28.38 21.84
CA ARG A 3 -6.02 -27.01 21.31
C ARG A 3 -4.84 -26.65 20.40
N LEU A 4 -3.66 -27.22 20.61
CA LEU A 4 -2.44 -26.94 19.82
C LEU A 4 -2.58 -27.22 18.31
N PRO A 5 -3.15 -28.35 17.85
CA PRO A 5 -3.31 -28.62 16.42
C PRO A 5 -4.35 -27.69 15.75
N ALA A 6 -5.35 -27.22 16.49
CA ALA A 6 -6.33 -26.26 15.98
C ALA A 6 -5.72 -24.87 15.78
N LEU A 7 -4.95 -24.37 16.76
CA LEU A 7 -4.22 -23.10 16.66
C LEU A 7 -3.20 -23.10 15.52
N ARG A 8 -2.44 -24.20 15.37
CA ARG A 8 -1.50 -24.36 14.25
C ARG A 8 -2.21 -24.31 12.90
N ARG A 9 -3.36 -24.99 12.76
CA ARG A 9 -4.15 -24.94 11.53
C ARG A 9 -4.66 -23.53 11.24
N ALA A 10 -5.15 -22.81 12.23
CA ALA A 10 -5.59 -21.43 12.10
C ALA A 10 -4.43 -20.52 11.66
N ALA A 11 -3.26 -20.60 12.29
CA ALA A 11 -2.08 -19.84 11.93
C ALA A 11 -1.59 -20.14 10.50
N VAL A 12 -1.59 -21.40 10.09
CA VAL A 12 -1.22 -21.77 8.71
C VAL A 12 -2.23 -21.26 7.69
N ARG A 13 -3.52 -21.25 8.00
CA ARG A 13 -4.55 -20.66 7.12
C ARG A 13 -4.41 -19.15 7.00
N GLU A 14 -4.09 -18.48 8.11
CA GLU A 14 -3.95 -17.01 8.17
C GLU A 14 -2.67 -16.52 7.47
N TRP A 15 -1.52 -17.09 7.84
CA TRP A 15 -0.22 -16.60 7.41
C TRP A 15 0.46 -17.43 6.33
N GLY A 16 0.00 -18.65 6.07
CA GLY A 16 0.60 -19.52 5.06
C GLY A 16 0.71 -18.89 3.68
N PRO A 17 -0.36 -18.26 3.13
CA PRO A 17 -0.29 -17.58 1.83
C PRO A 17 0.68 -16.40 1.82
N LEU A 18 0.83 -15.69 2.93
CA LEU A 18 1.75 -14.58 3.11
C LEU A 18 3.20 -15.08 3.10
N VAL A 19 3.52 -16.07 3.95
CA VAL A 19 4.86 -16.68 4.02
C VAL A 19 5.26 -17.28 2.68
N ALA A 20 4.34 -17.97 1.99
CA ALA A 20 4.60 -18.51 0.66
C ALA A 20 4.90 -17.42 -0.37
N ALA A 21 4.24 -16.24 -0.29
CA ALA A 21 4.52 -15.11 -1.18
C ALA A 21 5.89 -14.50 -0.91
N VAL A 22 6.25 -14.30 0.36
CA VAL A 22 7.56 -13.81 0.79
C VAL A 22 8.67 -14.74 0.29
N ARG A 23 8.55 -16.04 0.55
CA ARG A 23 9.53 -17.04 0.08
C ARG A 23 9.70 -17.03 -1.43
N ARG A 24 8.61 -16.96 -2.20
CA ARG A 24 8.69 -16.86 -3.68
C ARG A 24 9.34 -15.57 -4.14
N GLY A 25 9.02 -14.44 -3.50
CA GLY A 25 9.64 -13.15 -3.80
C GLY A 25 11.15 -13.16 -3.61
N LEU A 26 11.61 -13.73 -2.50
CA LEU A 26 13.04 -13.87 -2.19
C LEU A 26 13.74 -14.91 -3.08
N ALA A 27 13.12 -16.08 -3.29
CA ALA A 27 13.72 -17.13 -4.10
C ALA A 27 13.89 -16.73 -5.58
N GLY A 28 12.95 -15.94 -6.13
CA GLY A 28 12.97 -15.54 -7.54
C GLY A 28 13.91 -14.39 -7.87
N ARG A 29 14.11 -13.43 -6.94
CA ARG A 29 14.84 -12.18 -7.19
C ARG A 29 15.93 -11.89 -6.16
N GLY A 30 16.07 -12.72 -5.13
CA GLY A 30 17.00 -12.51 -4.02
C GLY A 30 16.76 -11.15 -3.33
N VAL A 31 17.84 -10.53 -2.87
CA VAL A 31 17.81 -9.21 -2.19
C VAL A 31 17.31 -8.08 -3.10
N ARG A 32 17.42 -8.22 -4.43
CA ARG A 32 16.87 -7.23 -5.40
C ARG A 32 15.36 -7.11 -5.33
N ALA A 33 14.68 -8.08 -4.70
CA ALA A 33 13.25 -8.02 -4.44
C ALA A 33 12.85 -6.94 -3.42
N LEU A 34 13.82 -6.39 -2.68
CA LEU A 34 13.65 -5.36 -1.65
C LEU A 34 14.30 -4.02 -2.06
N ALA A 35 14.58 -3.80 -3.33
CA ALA A 35 15.27 -2.60 -3.81
C ALA A 35 14.49 -1.32 -3.48
N LEU A 36 13.16 -1.32 -3.67
CA LEU A 36 12.31 -0.18 -3.31
C LEU A 36 12.38 0.09 -1.79
N THR A 37 12.25 -0.95 -0.99
CA THR A 37 12.31 -0.86 0.47
C THR A 37 13.65 -0.32 0.95
N ALA A 38 14.76 -0.83 0.38
CA ALA A 38 16.10 -0.35 0.71
C ALA A 38 16.27 1.13 0.33
N CYS A 39 15.80 1.54 -0.85
CA CYS A 39 15.82 2.95 -1.27
C CYS A 39 14.94 3.82 -0.36
N ALA A 40 13.76 3.36 0.03
CA ALA A 40 12.87 4.08 0.93
C ALA A 40 13.48 4.28 2.32
N VAL A 41 14.06 3.23 2.91
CA VAL A 41 14.79 3.31 4.19
C VAL A 41 15.97 4.27 4.09
N ALA A 42 16.79 4.15 3.04
CA ALA A 42 17.94 5.02 2.84
C ALA A 42 17.53 6.48 2.66
N LEU A 43 16.47 6.74 1.86
CA LEU A 43 15.93 8.08 1.66
C LEU A 43 15.43 8.68 2.97
N THR A 44 14.60 7.94 3.73
CA THR A 44 14.08 8.40 5.03
C THR A 44 15.22 8.70 6.02
N ALA A 45 16.23 7.83 6.09
CA ALA A 45 17.40 8.05 6.95
C ALA A 45 18.18 9.30 6.49
N THR A 46 18.41 9.48 5.19
CA THR A 46 19.10 10.66 4.65
C THR A 46 18.33 11.94 4.94
N VAL A 47 17.01 11.93 4.72
CA VAL A 47 16.14 13.07 5.02
C VAL A 47 16.20 13.42 6.52
N GLN A 48 16.15 12.41 7.41
CA GLN A 48 16.29 12.62 8.84
C GLN A 48 17.64 13.24 9.22
N LEU A 49 18.74 12.70 8.68
CA LEU A 49 20.06 13.25 8.93
C LEU A 49 20.17 14.70 8.43
N THR A 50 19.58 14.99 7.27
CA THR A 50 19.57 16.34 6.70
C THR A 50 18.73 17.30 7.54
N GLN A 51 17.50 16.93 7.92
CA GLN A 51 16.64 17.82 8.70
C GLN A 51 17.16 18.10 10.11
N ASN A 52 18.03 17.25 10.65
CA ASN A 52 18.70 17.47 11.93
C ASN A 52 19.86 18.47 11.84
N GLN A 53 20.26 18.89 10.62
CA GLN A 53 21.26 19.94 10.43
C GLN A 53 20.60 21.32 10.45
N ALA A 54 21.27 22.32 11.03
CA ALA A 54 20.76 23.69 11.10
C ALA A 54 20.38 24.26 9.71
N TRP A 55 21.14 23.92 8.67
CA TRP A 55 20.87 24.32 7.29
C TRP A 55 19.85 23.44 6.58
N GLY A 56 19.66 22.20 7.02
CA GLY A 56 18.86 21.18 6.33
C GLY A 56 17.37 21.19 6.71
N TYR A 57 17.03 21.69 7.89
CA TYR A 57 15.66 21.71 8.38
C TYR A 57 14.68 22.41 7.42
N ARG A 58 14.95 23.70 7.11
CA ARG A 58 14.06 24.49 6.23
C ARG A 58 13.88 23.89 4.84
N PRO A 59 14.93 23.49 4.11
CA PRO A 59 14.77 22.83 2.82
C PRO A 59 13.92 21.57 2.88
N VAL A 60 14.13 20.69 3.87
CA VAL A 60 13.36 19.46 4.01
C VAL A 60 11.88 19.77 4.27
N GLN A 61 11.58 20.70 5.18
CA GLN A 61 10.20 21.10 5.45
C GLN A 61 9.53 21.75 4.21
N ASN A 62 10.24 22.59 3.49
CA ASN A 62 9.69 23.25 2.29
C ASN A 62 9.41 22.26 1.15
N LEU A 63 10.18 21.18 1.05
CA LEU A 63 10.02 20.19 -0.01
C LEU A 63 9.05 19.05 0.35
N GLY A 64 8.95 18.70 1.62
CA GLY A 64 8.23 17.49 2.03
C GLY A 64 7.11 17.70 3.04
N ALA A 65 7.02 18.86 3.72
CA ALA A 65 5.90 19.12 4.60
C ALA A 65 4.64 19.46 3.79
N VAL A 66 3.54 18.80 4.12
CA VAL A 66 2.22 19.02 3.53
C VAL A 66 1.30 19.57 4.62
N ARG A 67 0.52 20.62 4.30
CA ARG A 67 -0.53 21.15 5.17
C ARG A 67 -1.83 21.21 4.41
N ALA A 68 -2.94 21.09 5.11
CA ALA A 68 -4.25 21.19 4.47
C ALA A 68 -4.54 22.61 3.93
N GLU A 69 -3.92 23.65 4.47
CA GLU A 69 -4.00 25.03 3.96
C GLU A 69 -3.18 25.28 2.68
N ASP A 70 -2.17 24.45 2.37
CA ASP A 70 -1.38 24.60 1.15
C ASP A 70 -2.26 24.53 -0.12
N PRO A 71 -1.96 25.24 -1.21
CA PRO A 71 -2.61 25.00 -2.50
C PRO A 71 -2.58 23.54 -2.90
N LEU A 72 -3.69 23.00 -3.43
CA LEU A 72 -3.79 21.55 -3.73
C LEU A 72 -2.67 21.03 -4.64
N TRP A 73 -2.31 21.83 -5.67
CA TRP A 73 -1.22 21.46 -6.57
C TRP A 73 0.12 21.32 -5.85
N LEU A 74 0.37 22.17 -4.84
CA LEU A 74 1.60 22.13 -4.05
C LEU A 74 1.62 20.91 -3.11
N ALA A 75 0.49 20.62 -2.46
CA ALA A 75 0.35 19.43 -1.65
C ALA A 75 0.57 18.16 -2.49
N LEU A 76 -0.03 18.07 -3.68
CA LEU A 76 0.16 16.94 -4.59
C LEU A 76 1.61 16.80 -5.05
N LEU A 77 2.30 17.92 -5.31
CA LEU A 77 3.72 17.93 -5.70
C LEU A 77 4.62 17.45 -4.55
N ARG A 78 4.30 17.80 -3.31
CA ARG A 78 5.07 17.42 -2.11
C ARG A 78 4.78 16.00 -1.62
N THR A 79 3.59 15.46 -1.86
CA THR A 79 3.16 14.13 -1.38
C THR A 79 4.18 13.01 -1.69
N PRO A 80 4.84 12.93 -2.86
CA PRO A 80 5.84 11.91 -3.12
C PRO A 80 7.00 11.92 -2.13
N LEU A 81 7.41 13.08 -1.66
CA LEU A 81 8.52 13.23 -0.74
C LEU A 81 8.05 13.19 0.72
N SER A 82 6.86 13.71 1.04
CA SER A 82 6.30 13.73 2.40
C SER A 82 6.26 12.36 3.05
N LEU A 83 6.03 11.33 2.25
CA LEU A 83 6.02 9.92 2.66
C LEU A 83 7.35 9.47 3.29
N PHE A 84 8.46 10.11 2.92
CA PHE A 84 9.80 9.78 3.41
C PHE A 84 10.38 10.83 4.37
N VAL A 85 9.62 11.88 4.69
CA VAL A 85 10.00 12.88 5.70
C VAL A 85 9.49 12.40 7.04
N PRO A 86 10.37 12.02 7.99
CA PRO A 86 9.94 11.58 9.32
C PRO A 86 9.24 12.72 10.08
N ALA A 87 8.20 12.38 10.82
CA ALA A 87 7.55 13.32 11.72
C ALA A 87 8.53 13.77 12.80
N LEU A 88 8.48 15.06 13.17
CA LEU A 88 9.46 15.67 14.08
C LEU A 88 9.27 15.27 15.54
N ASP A 89 8.05 14.93 15.90
CA ASP A 89 7.61 14.58 17.26
C ASP A 89 7.77 13.09 17.59
N LEU A 90 8.16 12.26 16.59
CA LEU A 90 8.29 10.83 16.77
C LEU A 90 9.73 10.35 16.52
N PRO A 91 10.17 9.31 17.25
CA PRO A 91 11.48 8.71 17.01
C PRO A 91 11.57 8.14 15.59
N VAL A 92 12.58 8.54 14.82
CA VAL A 92 12.82 8.08 13.45
C VAL A 92 12.88 6.55 13.31
N TRP A 93 13.35 5.86 14.34
CA TRP A 93 13.45 4.41 14.37
C TRP A 93 12.10 3.72 14.12
N GLY A 94 11.01 4.33 14.60
CA GLY A 94 9.66 3.84 14.34
C GLY A 94 9.32 3.92 12.84
N ALA A 95 9.57 5.05 12.19
CA ALA A 95 9.37 5.24 10.76
C ALA A 95 10.22 4.26 9.93
N LEU A 96 11.52 4.13 10.26
CA LEU A 96 12.42 3.20 9.57
C LEU A 96 11.99 1.74 9.72
N ALA A 97 11.58 1.34 10.93
CA ALA A 97 11.08 -0.01 11.18
C ALA A 97 9.78 -0.30 10.41
N GLN A 98 8.84 0.62 10.40
CA GLN A 98 7.59 0.51 9.65
C GLN A 98 7.84 0.38 8.14
N ILE A 99 8.71 1.22 7.57
CA ILE A 99 9.09 1.14 6.15
C ILE A 99 9.76 -0.22 5.89
N LEU A 100 10.77 -0.59 6.67
CA LEU A 100 11.49 -1.84 6.46
C LEU A 100 10.55 -3.06 6.48
N LEU A 101 9.68 -3.14 7.47
CA LEU A 101 8.79 -4.29 7.66
C LEU A 101 7.63 -4.28 6.67
N VAL A 102 6.89 -3.19 6.58
CA VAL A 102 5.63 -3.17 5.82
C VAL A 102 5.88 -2.95 4.34
N PHE A 103 6.76 -2.02 3.94
CA PHE A 103 7.14 -1.89 2.53
C PHE A 103 7.87 -3.12 2.04
N GLY A 104 8.77 -3.71 2.86
CA GLY A 104 9.46 -4.95 2.50
C GLY A 104 8.50 -6.09 2.27
N LEU A 105 7.54 -6.29 3.17
CA LEU A 105 6.50 -7.29 3.02
C LEU A 105 5.63 -7.02 1.77
N ALA A 106 5.23 -5.77 1.58
CA ALA A 106 4.43 -5.37 0.43
C ALA A 106 5.20 -5.56 -0.90
N GLU A 107 6.46 -5.15 -0.97
CA GLU A 107 7.29 -5.31 -2.17
C GLU A 107 7.49 -6.77 -2.54
N LEU A 108 7.73 -7.65 -1.56
CA LEU A 108 7.83 -9.09 -1.77
C LEU A 108 6.50 -9.71 -2.24
N CYS A 109 5.38 -9.23 -1.73
CA CYS A 109 4.06 -9.76 -2.03
C CYS A 109 3.45 -9.21 -3.33
N LEU A 110 3.69 -7.95 -3.66
CA LEU A 110 2.99 -7.20 -4.71
C LEU A 110 3.91 -6.77 -5.86
N GLY A 111 5.22 -6.64 -5.56
CA GLY A 111 6.21 -6.01 -6.43
C GLY A 111 6.22 -4.48 -6.28
N ARG A 112 7.34 -3.85 -6.69
CA ARG A 112 7.66 -2.44 -6.44
C ARG A 112 6.58 -1.45 -6.90
N TRP A 113 6.04 -1.59 -8.12
CA TRP A 113 5.09 -0.62 -8.69
C TRP A 113 3.74 -0.63 -7.98
N ARG A 114 3.24 -1.82 -7.62
CA ARG A 114 1.98 -1.92 -6.87
C ARG A 114 2.15 -1.43 -5.44
N THR A 115 3.30 -1.68 -4.82
CA THR A 115 3.62 -1.15 -3.49
C THR A 115 3.59 0.37 -3.51
N LEU A 116 4.29 1.02 -4.46
CA LEU A 116 4.24 2.47 -4.63
C LEU A 116 2.83 2.99 -4.88
N ALA A 117 2.10 2.39 -5.81
CA ALA A 117 0.75 2.84 -6.14
C ALA A 117 -0.20 2.80 -4.94
N VAL A 118 -0.14 1.73 -4.14
CA VAL A 118 -0.98 1.61 -2.92
C VAL A 118 -0.50 2.58 -1.84
N ALA A 119 0.81 2.75 -1.66
CA ALA A 119 1.37 3.70 -0.71
C ALA A 119 0.91 5.13 -1.00
N TYR A 120 1.06 5.59 -2.25
CA TYR A 120 0.60 6.93 -2.65
C TYR A 120 -0.91 7.10 -2.58
N LEU A 121 -1.69 6.08 -2.97
CA LEU A 121 -3.14 6.11 -2.84
C LEU A 121 -3.54 6.33 -1.37
N ALA A 122 -2.94 5.59 -0.45
CA ALA A 122 -3.23 5.67 0.97
C ALA A 122 -2.87 7.04 1.55
N THR A 123 -1.67 7.56 1.22
CA THR A 123 -1.24 8.90 1.64
C THR A 123 -2.14 9.99 1.07
N LEU A 124 -2.44 9.94 -0.23
CA LEU A 124 -3.35 10.90 -0.86
C LEU A 124 -4.75 10.89 -0.25
N ALA A 125 -5.26 9.72 0.14
CA ALA A 125 -6.55 9.62 0.79
C ALA A 125 -6.57 10.33 2.15
N GLY A 126 -5.50 10.23 2.95
CA GLY A 126 -5.31 10.98 4.18
C GLY A 126 -5.29 12.49 3.93
N THR A 127 -4.39 12.95 3.06
CA THR A 127 -4.25 14.36 2.69
C THR A 127 -5.55 14.97 2.15
N LEU A 128 -6.30 14.24 1.31
CA LEU A 128 -7.59 14.73 0.79
C LEU A 128 -8.66 14.74 1.88
N TYR A 129 -8.67 13.73 2.76
CA TYR A 129 -9.58 13.70 3.90
C TYR A 129 -9.38 14.93 4.81
N ALA A 130 -8.13 15.27 5.16
CA ALA A 130 -7.84 16.45 5.99
C ALA A 130 -8.46 17.72 5.39
N ARG A 131 -8.29 17.95 4.09
CA ARG A 131 -8.84 19.10 3.38
C ARG A 131 -10.37 19.12 3.38
N ILE A 132 -10.99 17.99 3.06
CA ILE A 132 -12.45 17.86 3.04
C ILE A 132 -13.00 18.02 4.44
N GLY A 133 -12.40 17.39 5.45
CA GLY A 133 -12.82 17.47 6.85
C GLY A 133 -12.77 18.90 7.38
N ILE A 134 -11.70 19.64 7.09
CA ILE A 134 -11.60 21.07 7.49
C ILE A 134 -12.65 21.91 6.77
N ALA A 135 -12.90 21.68 5.49
CA ALA A 135 -13.93 22.39 4.74
C ALA A 135 -15.36 22.11 5.24
N LEU A 136 -15.59 20.91 5.79
CA LEU A 136 -16.87 20.53 6.42
C LEU A 136 -17.07 21.18 7.80
N GLY A 137 -15.98 21.45 8.52
CA GLY A 137 -16.02 22.02 9.87
C GLY A 137 -16.33 21.01 10.98
N PRO A 138 -16.07 21.36 12.25
CA PRO A 138 -16.08 20.43 13.39
C PRO A 138 -17.49 19.92 13.77
N GLU A 139 -18.54 20.58 13.30
CA GLU A 139 -19.94 20.23 13.64
C GLU A 139 -20.43 18.98 12.90
N VAL A 140 -19.69 18.47 11.92
CA VAL A 140 -20.07 17.30 11.13
C VAL A 140 -19.24 16.09 11.57
N LEU A 141 -19.83 14.90 11.56
CA LEU A 141 -19.21 13.64 12.02
C LEU A 141 -17.81 13.36 11.44
N LEU A 142 -17.57 13.76 10.18
CA LEU A 142 -16.27 13.60 9.51
C LEU A 142 -15.51 14.93 9.39
N GLY A 143 -15.99 15.96 10.04
CA GLY A 143 -15.38 17.28 10.01
C GLY A 143 -14.21 17.42 10.96
N LEU A 144 -13.38 18.42 10.69
CA LEU A 144 -12.16 18.73 11.42
C LEU A 144 -12.15 20.20 11.84
N PRO A 145 -11.52 20.54 12.97
CA PRO A 145 -11.36 21.94 13.37
C PRO A 145 -10.40 22.67 12.41
N ALA A 146 -10.63 23.98 12.25
CA ALA A 146 -9.80 24.82 11.40
C ALA A 146 -8.32 24.87 11.85
N SER A 147 -8.04 24.62 13.13
CA SER A 147 -6.67 24.51 13.67
C SER A 147 -5.85 23.41 12.99
N ASP A 148 -6.49 22.35 12.50
CA ASP A 148 -5.83 21.24 11.84
C ASP A 148 -5.28 21.61 10.44
N ALA A 149 -5.73 22.76 9.88
CA ALA A 149 -5.24 23.24 8.60
C ALA A 149 -3.72 23.50 8.57
N GLN A 150 -3.14 23.86 9.70
CA GLN A 150 -1.71 24.18 9.85
C GLN A 150 -0.88 23.00 10.34
N VAL A 151 -1.52 21.90 10.73
CA VAL A 151 -0.80 20.70 11.14
C VAL A 151 0.01 20.16 9.98
N VAL A 152 1.29 19.89 10.25
CA VAL A 152 2.19 19.32 9.25
C VAL A 152 1.93 17.82 9.15
N ASP A 153 1.45 17.40 7.99
CA ASP A 153 1.31 15.98 7.64
C ASP A 153 2.56 15.50 6.92
N THR A 154 3.31 14.63 7.59
CA THR A 154 4.51 13.98 7.05
C THR A 154 4.65 12.58 7.63
N GLY A 155 5.34 11.74 6.89
CA GLY A 155 5.70 10.40 7.34
C GLY A 155 5.00 9.27 6.58
N PRO A 156 5.52 8.05 6.75
CA PRO A 156 5.06 6.88 6.03
C PRO A 156 3.78 6.26 6.60
N SER A 157 3.24 6.75 7.71
CA SER A 157 2.26 6.03 8.53
C SER A 157 0.97 5.67 7.77
N ALA A 158 0.37 6.61 7.04
CA ALA A 158 -0.83 6.35 6.24
C ALA A 158 -0.56 5.32 5.13
N ALA A 159 0.60 5.42 4.46
CA ALA A 159 1.04 4.44 3.48
C ALA A 159 1.26 3.05 4.09
N VAL A 160 1.89 2.99 5.28
CA VAL A 160 2.16 1.75 6.02
C VAL A 160 0.86 1.05 6.38
N VAL A 161 -0.10 1.78 6.96
CA VAL A 161 -1.41 1.24 7.32
C VAL A 161 -2.17 0.75 6.09
N GLY A 162 -2.22 1.56 5.04
CA GLY A 162 -2.86 1.19 3.76
C GLY A 162 -2.23 -0.05 3.13
N LEU A 163 -0.90 -0.12 3.07
CA LEU A 163 -0.18 -1.29 2.56
C LEU A 163 -0.44 -2.54 3.40
N ALA A 164 -0.43 -2.44 4.73
CA ALA A 164 -0.71 -3.56 5.62
C ALA A 164 -2.10 -4.14 5.36
N VAL A 165 -3.13 -3.29 5.30
CA VAL A 165 -4.51 -3.70 4.99
C VAL A 165 -4.60 -4.31 3.60
N TYR A 166 -3.99 -3.69 2.58
CA TYR A 166 -4.01 -4.20 1.21
C TYR A 166 -3.36 -5.58 1.09
N VAL A 167 -2.18 -5.77 1.69
CA VAL A 167 -1.46 -7.07 1.69
C VAL A 167 -2.27 -8.13 2.41
N CYS A 168 -2.82 -7.82 3.58
CA CYS A 168 -3.69 -8.73 4.34
C CYS A 168 -4.90 -9.16 3.50
N HIS A 169 -5.56 -8.22 2.83
CA HIS A 169 -6.69 -8.52 1.95
C HIS A 169 -6.28 -9.42 0.78
N GLN A 170 -5.20 -9.10 0.08
CA GLN A 170 -4.70 -9.88 -1.07
C GLN A 170 -4.24 -11.29 -0.69
N ARG A 171 -3.72 -11.47 0.53
CA ARG A 171 -3.22 -12.76 1.03
C ARG A 171 -4.21 -13.50 1.91
N ARG A 172 -5.44 -12.97 2.05
CA ARG A 172 -6.52 -13.52 2.88
C ARG A 172 -6.16 -13.65 4.36
N ALA A 173 -5.23 -12.84 4.84
CA ALA A 173 -4.88 -12.71 6.24
C ALA A 173 -5.93 -11.83 6.96
N ARG A 174 -7.15 -12.36 7.10
CA ARG A 174 -8.33 -11.58 7.52
C ARG A 174 -8.27 -11.14 8.96
N PHE A 175 -7.77 -12.02 9.84
CA PHE A 175 -7.64 -11.71 11.26
C PHE A 175 -6.60 -10.61 11.48
N THR A 176 -5.43 -10.72 10.83
CA THR A 176 -4.37 -9.71 10.88
C THR A 176 -4.86 -8.38 10.31
N GLY A 177 -5.56 -8.40 9.17
CA GLY A 177 -6.14 -7.18 8.59
C GLY A 177 -7.17 -6.52 9.50
N ALA A 178 -8.05 -7.32 10.13
CA ALA A 178 -9.02 -6.82 11.10
C ALA A 178 -8.35 -6.20 12.33
N LEU A 179 -7.26 -6.80 12.82
CA LEU A 179 -6.48 -6.23 13.94
C LEU A 179 -5.83 -4.89 13.56
N VAL A 180 -5.30 -4.75 12.34
CA VAL A 180 -4.75 -3.46 11.88
C VAL A 180 -5.85 -2.40 11.85
N VAL A 181 -7.02 -2.71 11.27
CA VAL A 181 -8.15 -1.77 11.24
C VAL A 181 -8.62 -1.42 12.65
N LEU A 182 -8.75 -2.42 13.53
CA LEU A 182 -9.14 -2.21 14.91
C LEU A 182 -8.14 -1.31 15.66
N ALA A 183 -6.83 -1.52 15.44
CA ALA A 183 -5.80 -0.67 16.05
C ALA A 183 -5.94 0.79 15.62
N MET A 184 -6.26 1.07 14.34
CA MET A 184 -6.49 2.45 13.87
C MET A 184 -7.76 3.06 14.44
N VAL A 185 -8.83 2.26 14.61
CA VAL A 185 -10.05 2.73 15.28
C VAL A 185 -9.76 3.06 16.75
N VAL A 186 -9.04 2.20 17.46
CA VAL A 186 -8.65 2.44 18.85
C VAL A 186 -7.73 3.67 18.97
N GLU A 187 -6.81 3.86 18.02
CA GLU A 187 -5.96 5.05 17.97
C GLU A 187 -6.78 6.34 17.97
N VAL A 188 -7.78 6.41 17.08
CA VAL A 188 -8.67 7.59 17.00
C VAL A 188 -9.51 7.78 18.27
N LEU A 189 -9.97 6.68 18.89
CA LEU A 189 -10.76 6.76 20.12
C LEU A 189 -9.93 7.18 21.35
N VAL A 190 -8.65 6.86 21.37
CA VAL A 190 -7.73 7.21 22.47
C VAL A 190 -7.04 8.54 22.24
N LYS A 191 -6.67 8.83 21.00
CA LYS A 191 -6.03 10.07 20.58
C LYS A 191 -6.84 10.67 19.44
N ASP A 192 -7.77 11.58 19.76
CA ASP A 192 -8.51 12.30 18.73
C ASP A 192 -7.61 13.34 18.07
N ASN A 193 -6.82 12.87 17.10
CA ASN A 193 -5.88 13.68 16.34
C ASN A 193 -6.07 13.50 14.84
N LEU A 194 -5.57 14.45 14.05
CA LEU A 194 -5.63 14.44 12.59
C LEU A 194 -5.05 13.15 12.00
N ALA A 195 -3.86 12.73 12.45
CA ALA A 195 -3.16 11.56 11.92
C ALA A 195 -3.97 10.26 12.02
N GLY A 196 -4.61 10.00 13.15
CA GLY A 196 -5.47 8.82 13.32
C GLY A 196 -6.65 8.81 12.36
N ARG A 197 -7.27 9.96 12.13
CA ARG A 197 -8.40 10.10 11.18
C ARG A 197 -7.92 9.92 9.73
N GLU A 198 -6.73 10.41 9.37
CA GLU A 198 -6.11 10.17 8.07
C GLU A 198 -5.76 8.69 7.83
N HIS A 199 -5.33 7.96 8.89
CA HIS A 199 -5.14 6.52 8.82
C HIS A 199 -6.44 5.78 8.48
N LEU A 200 -7.56 6.16 9.08
CA LEU A 200 -8.87 5.58 8.75
C LEU A 200 -9.30 5.90 7.32
N ALA A 201 -9.04 7.11 6.83
CA ALA A 201 -9.29 7.48 5.44
C ALA A 201 -8.43 6.65 4.47
N ALA A 202 -7.15 6.42 4.79
CA ALA A 202 -6.26 5.55 4.03
C ALA A 202 -6.78 4.10 3.98
N VAL A 203 -7.22 3.55 5.12
CA VAL A 203 -7.85 2.23 5.21
C VAL A 203 -9.10 2.14 4.33
N ALA A 204 -10.00 3.12 4.44
CA ALA A 204 -11.24 3.16 3.66
C ALA A 204 -10.96 3.18 2.16
N ALA A 205 -10.05 4.04 1.70
CA ALA A 205 -9.66 4.14 0.29
C ALA A 205 -9.08 2.82 -0.25
N VAL A 206 -8.21 2.19 0.53
CA VAL A 206 -7.61 0.90 0.15
C VAL A 206 -8.66 -0.21 0.08
N LEU A 207 -9.60 -0.26 1.03
CA LEU A 207 -10.69 -1.25 1.02
C LEU A 207 -11.63 -1.04 -0.18
N VAL A 208 -11.93 0.21 -0.54
CA VAL A 208 -12.69 0.53 -1.76
C VAL A 208 -11.98 -0.02 -3.00
N VAL A 209 -10.68 0.23 -3.15
CA VAL A 209 -9.90 -0.30 -4.27
C VAL A 209 -9.90 -1.83 -4.30
N CYS A 210 -9.79 -2.48 -3.15
CA CYS A 210 -9.89 -3.94 -3.06
C CYS A 210 -11.26 -4.44 -3.57
N ARG A 211 -12.35 -3.79 -3.17
CA ARG A 211 -13.71 -4.15 -3.58
C ARG A 211 -13.95 -3.93 -5.08
N VAL A 212 -13.53 -2.77 -5.59
CA VAL A 212 -13.64 -2.46 -7.03
C VAL A 212 -12.90 -3.51 -7.87
N ARG A 213 -11.68 -3.88 -7.47
CA ARG A 213 -10.91 -4.93 -8.18
C ARG A 213 -11.57 -6.30 -8.15
N GLU A 214 -12.18 -6.69 -7.02
CA GLU A 214 -12.95 -7.93 -6.93
C GLU A 214 -14.16 -7.90 -7.85
N TRP A 215 -14.87 -6.78 -7.91
CA TRP A 215 -16.04 -6.60 -8.75
C TRP A 215 -15.70 -6.68 -10.23
N CYS A 216 -14.70 -5.92 -10.67
CA CYS A 216 -14.21 -5.95 -12.06
C CYS A 216 -13.67 -7.33 -12.46
N GLY A 217 -13.07 -8.08 -11.52
CA GLY A 217 -12.58 -9.44 -11.76
C GLY A 217 -13.72 -10.44 -11.98
N ARG A 218 -14.84 -10.28 -11.26
CA ARG A 218 -16.03 -11.15 -11.42
C ARG A 218 -16.74 -10.92 -12.75
N GLY A 219 -16.90 -9.66 -13.19
CA GLY A 219 -17.52 -9.33 -14.49
C GLY A 219 -16.78 -9.98 -15.66
N ARG A 220 -15.45 -9.91 -15.65
CA ARG A 220 -14.63 -10.51 -16.72
C ARG A 220 -14.76 -12.04 -16.83
N VAL A 221 -14.98 -12.73 -15.71
CA VAL A 221 -15.19 -14.19 -15.71
C VAL A 221 -16.58 -14.55 -16.25
N GLN A 222 -17.60 -13.74 -15.99
CA GLN A 222 -18.95 -13.94 -16.49
C GLN A 222 -19.04 -13.71 -17.99
N ASP A 223 -18.36 -12.67 -18.52
CA ASP A 223 -18.32 -12.37 -19.96
C ASP A 223 -17.65 -13.49 -20.76
N LEU A 224 -16.61 -14.13 -20.21
CA LEU A 224 -15.94 -15.27 -20.82
C LEU A 224 -16.78 -16.55 -20.76
N GLY A 225 -17.67 -16.69 -19.77
CA GLY A 225 -18.60 -17.81 -19.64
C GLY A 225 -19.83 -17.68 -20.53
N ALA A 226 -20.32 -16.47 -20.76
CA ALA A 226 -21.49 -16.21 -21.60
C ALA A 226 -21.18 -16.29 -23.11
N GLY A 227 -19.92 -16.12 -23.52
CA GLY A 227 -19.50 -16.25 -24.94
C GLY A 227 -19.29 -17.70 -25.42
N GLY A 228 -19.44 -18.71 -24.55
CA GLY A 228 -19.15 -20.12 -24.84
C GLY A 228 -20.35 -20.95 -25.36
N ASP A 229 -21.57 -20.42 -25.32
CA ASP A 229 -22.78 -21.21 -25.60
C ASP A 229 -23.51 -20.85 -26.94
N GLY A 230 -22.84 -20.16 -27.83
CA GLY A 230 -23.33 -19.81 -29.14
C GLY A 230 -22.52 -20.43 -30.27
N THR A 231 -23.09 -21.44 -30.91
CA THR A 231 -22.67 -22.06 -32.18
C THR A 231 -21.66 -23.19 -32.12
N ARG A 232 -22.10 -24.37 -31.63
CA ARG A 232 -21.67 -25.62 -32.26
C ARG A 232 -22.59 -25.89 -33.46
N SER A 233 -22.38 -25.19 -34.55
CA SER A 233 -22.90 -25.55 -35.89
C SER A 233 -21.73 -26.09 -36.71
N GLY A 234 -21.92 -27.28 -37.29
CA GLY A 234 -20.94 -28.13 -37.93
C GLY A 234 -19.98 -27.46 -38.91
N ALA A 235 -18.70 -27.67 -38.65
CA ALA A 235 -17.66 -27.58 -39.65
C ALA A 235 -16.84 -28.87 -39.62
N PRO A 236 -16.45 -29.43 -40.77
CA PRO A 236 -15.77 -30.73 -40.88
C PRO A 236 -14.32 -30.62 -40.38
N PRO A 237 -13.68 -31.76 -40.01
CA PRO A 237 -12.34 -31.75 -39.43
C PRO A 237 -11.29 -31.31 -40.44
N MET A 238 -10.71 -30.14 -40.24
CA MET A 238 -9.53 -29.71 -40.98
C MET A 238 -8.31 -30.53 -40.57
N ARG A 239 -7.64 -31.06 -41.59
CA ARG A 239 -6.40 -31.84 -41.55
C ARG A 239 -5.32 -31.14 -40.75
N SER A 240 -4.69 -31.89 -39.86
CA SER A 240 -3.49 -31.51 -39.09
C SER A 240 -2.33 -31.16 -40.03
N TRP A 241 -1.95 -29.89 -40.09
CA TRP A 241 -0.67 -29.48 -40.65
C TRP A 241 0.39 -29.57 -39.55
N ASN A 242 1.26 -30.61 -39.65
CA ASN A 242 2.46 -30.75 -38.85
C ASN A 242 3.51 -29.72 -39.30
N PHE A 243 3.62 -28.63 -38.57
CA PHE A 243 4.74 -27.71 -38.69
C PHE A 243 5.92 -28.25 -37.85
N ARG A 244 6.89 -28.88 -38.53
CA ARG A 244 8.20 -29.21 -37.96
C ARG A 244 8.90 -27.92 -37.51
N ARG A 245 9.17 -27.78 -36.22
CA ARG A 245 10.04 -26.72 -35.71
C ARG A 245 11.48 -26.99 -36.12
N GLY A 246 12.07 -26.11 -36.92
CA GLY A 246 13.51 -26.04 -37.18
C GLY A 246 14.27 -25.50 -35.95
N PRO A 247 15.60 -25.76 -35.87
CA PRO A 247 16.38 -25.43 -34.70
C PRO A 247 16.58 -23.93 -34.51
N ALA A 248 16.42 -23.46 -33.27
CA ALA A 248 16.59 -22.08 -32.85
C ALA A 248 18.05 -21.61 -33.05
N GLN A 249 18.26 -20.62 -33.90
CA GLN A 249 19.51 -19.86 -33.95
C GLN A 249 19.65 -18.98 -32.71
N ARG A 250 20.70 -19.23 -31.94
CA ARG A 250 21.18 -18.34 -30.89
C ARG A 250 21.81 -17.11 -31.56
N THR A 251 21.24 -15.95 -31.39
CA THR A 251 21.94 -14.70 -31.60
C THR A 251 22.30 -14.10 -30.23
N SER A 252 23.59 -14.12 -29.94
CA SER A 252 24.27 -13.36 -28.90
C SER A 252 24.23 -11.87 -29.26
N TRP A 253 23.67 -11.02 -28.40
CA TRP A 253 24.03 -9.60 -28.37
C TRP A 253 24.34 -9.22 -26.92
N TRP A 254 25.46 -8.58 -26.76
CA TRP A 254 26.25 -8.03 -25.64
C TRP A 254 25.47 -7.42 -24.48
#